data_c2b4e46a6d89c073322a9bb16fd0ba5c
#
_entry.id   c2b4e46a6d89c073322a9bb16fd0ba5c
#
_cell.length_a   1.000
_cell.length_b   1.000
_cell.length_c   1.000
_cell.angle_alpha   90.00
_cell.angle_beta   90.00
_cell.angle_gamma   90.00
#
_symmetry.space_group_name_H-M   'P 1'
#
loop_
_entity.id
_entity.type
_entity.pdbx_description
1 polymer ?
#
loop_
_entity_poly.entity_id
_entity_poly.type
_entity_poly.pdbx_seq_one_letter_code
_entity_poly.pdbx_strand_id
1 'polypeptide(L)'
;MLCHSVVSVLPPNETLCLHSFSQTLRIRYGPGAVSSRAARFPLQGTSTPLLRIAWARIILDEAHNVKNPRVQTSIAVCKLQACARWAVTGTPIQNNLLDMYSLLKFLRCSPFDEFSLWRSQVDNGSKKGGERLSILTKSLLLRRTKDQLDSTGRPLVILPQRKFQLHHLKLSEDEETVYNVFFARSRSALQSYLKRHESRGNQSGRSPNNPFSRVALEFGSEEPRHSEAADSPRSSTVHILSQLLRLRQCCCHLSLLKSALDPMELKGEGLVLSLEEQLSALTLSELRDSEPSSTVSLNGTFFKMELFEDTRESTKISSLLAELEAIQRNSASQKSVIVSQWTNMLKVVALHLKKHGLTYATIDGSVNPKQRMDLVEAFNHSRGPQVMLISLLAGGVGLNLTGGNHLFLLDMHWNPSLEDQACDRIYRVGQQKDVVIHKFVCEGTVEEKILQLQEKKKDLAKQVLSGSGESVTKLTLADLRVLFGI
;
A
#
# COMPACT_ATOMS: atom_id res chain seq x y z
N MET A 1 -7.72 18.83 5.88
CA MET A 1 -9.02 18.34 5.37
C MET A 1 -9.38 18.91 3.98
N LEU A 2 -8.45 19.01 3.05
CA LEU A 2 -8.70 19.65 1.75
C LEU A 2 -8.14 18.83 0.58
N CYS A 3 -8.48 17.56 0.52
CA CYS A 3 -8.35 16.72 -0.66
C CYS A 3 -9.41 15.62 -0.61
N HIS A 4 -10.68 16.01 -0.51
CA HIS A 4 -11.78 15.07 -0.54
C HIS A 4 -12.73 15.42 -1.66
N SER A 5 -12.99 14.46 -2.50
CA SER A 5 -14.04 14.52 -3.50
C SER A 5 -15.35 14.17 -2.82
N VAL A 6 -16.32 15.06 -2.88
CA VAL A 6 -17.64 14.92 -2.22
C VAL A 6 -18.74 14.87 -3.27
N VAL A 7 -19.62 13.91 -3.15
CA VAL A 7 -20.85 13.81 -3.97
C VAL A 7 -22.06 13.86 -3.03
N SER A 8 -22.95 14.83 -3.19
CA SER A 8 -24.10 15.04 -2.29
C SER A 8 -25.45 15.28 -2.96
N VAL A 9 -26.52 14.86 -2.26
CA VAL A 9 -27.91 15.38 -2.41
C VAL A 9 -28.62 15.26 -1.04
N LEU A 10 -29.29 16.33 -0.56
CA LEU A 10 -29.79 16.55 0.81
C LEU A 10 -31.21 16.06 1.07
N PRO A 11 -31.73 15.80 2.31
CA PRO A 11 -31.97 16.65 3.47
C PRO A 11 -31.79 16.01 4.89
N PRO A 12 -32.21 16.66 6.03
CA PRO A 12 -31.61 16.44 7.36
C PRO A 12 -32.30 15.37 8.22
N ASN A 13 -31.58 14.74 9.09
CA ASN A 13 -31.77 14.35 10.49
C ASN A 13 -31.05 13.11 10.92
N GLU A 14 -30.48 12.19 10.36
CA GLU A 14 -29.61 11.14 10.91
C GLU A 14 -28.48 10.80 9.95
N THR A 15 -27.23 10.94 10.43
CA THR A 15 -26.05 10.73 9.60
C THR A 15 -25.21 9.58 10.13
N LEU A 16 -24.95 8.57 9.29
CA LEU A 16 -24.00 7.51 9.53
C LEU A 16 -22.69 7.83 8.81
N CYS A 17 -21.62 8.04 9.57
CA CYS A 17 -20.28 8.22 9.02
C CYS A 17 -19.48 6.91 9.20
N LEU A 18 -19.03 6.33 8.09
CA LEU A 18 -18.27 5.08 8.06
C LEU A 18 -16.82 5.39 7.72
N HIS A 19 -15.93 5.15 8.68
CA HIS A 19 -14.48 5.18 8.46
C HIS A 19 -14.00 3.77 8.19
N SER A 20 -13.41 3.55 7.03
CA SER A 20 -12.86 2.26 6.66
C SER A 20 -11.45 2.12 7.22
N PHE A 21 -11.29 1.18 8.17
CA PHE A 21 -9.99 0.64 8.56
C PHE A 21 -9.90 -0.82 8.14
N SER A 22 -8.69 -1.27 7.86
CA SER A 22 -8.42 -2.69 7.57
C SER A 22 -9.19 -3.59 8.55
N GLN A 23 -10.19 -4.29 8.05
CA GLN A 23 -11.06 -5.26 8.74
C GLN A 23 -12.03 -4.73 9.82
N THR A 24 -12.10 -3.40 10.10
CA THR A 24 -13.05 -2.88 11.11
C THR A 24 -13.72 -1.62 10.60
N LEU A 25 -15.04 -1.67 10.41
CA LEU A 25 -15.84 -0.49 10.09
C LEU A 25 -16.08 0.31 11.38
N ARG A 26 -15.61 1.55 11.45
CA ARG A 26 -15.92 2.45 12.57
C ARG A 26 -17.11 3.31 12.25
N ILE A 27 -18.03 3.38 13.19
CA ILE A 27 -19.26 4.16 13.11
C ILE A 27 -19.12 5.32 14.07
N ARG A 28 -19.24 6.56 13.56
CA ARG A 28 -19.40 7.75 14.38
C ARG A 28 -20.83 8.24 14.26
N TYR A 29 -21.47 8.50 15.39
CA TYR A 29 -22.77 9.13 15.48
C TYR A 29 -22.58 10.64 15.67
N GLY A 30 -23.51 11.44 15.16
CA GLY A 30 -23.57 12.88 15.40
C GLY A 30 -23.82 13.21 16.89
N PRO A 31 -23.64 14.48 17.33
CA PRO A 31 -23.85 14.86 18.72
C PRO A 31 -25.30 14.57 19.13
N GLY A 32 -25.47 13.61 20.06
CA GLY A 32 -26.75 13.14 20.57
C GLY A 32 -26.92 11.61 20.61
N ALA A 33 -26.04 10.85 20.00
CA ALA A 33 -26.12 9.39 19.96
C ALA A 33 -25.09 8.71 20.89
N VAL A 34 -25.57 7.71 21.62
CA VAL A 34 -24.82 6.95 22.62
C VAL A 34 -23.64 6.21 21.97
N SER A 35 -22.48 6.33 22.63
CA SER A 35 -21.23 5.61 22.28
C SER A 35 -21.46 4.11 22.12
N SER A 36 -21.28 3.57 20.94
CA SER A 36 -21.25 2.13 20.71
C SER A 36 -19.87 1.62 20.34
N ARG A 37 -19.50 0.49 20.98
CA ARG A 37 -18.28 -0.28 20.76
C ARG A 37 -18.08 -0.64 19.27
N ALA A 38 -16.83 -0.69 18.84
CA ALA A 38 -16.45 -1.20 17.53
C ALA A 38 -17.11 -2.56 17.27
N ALA A 39 -18.05 -2.61 16.33
CA ALA A 39 -18.67 -3.86 15.92
C ALA A 39 -17.79 -4.55 14.90
N ARG A 40 -17.20 -5.68 15.26
CA ARG A 40 -16.72 -6.66 14.30
C ARG A 40 -17.94 -7.26 13.63
N PHE A 41 -18.02 -7.19 12.30
CA PHE A 41 -19.11 -7.82 11.56
C PHE A 41 -18.86 -9.34 11.53
N PRO A 42 -19.74 -10.17 12.12
CA PRO A 42 -19.71 -11.59 11.85
C PRO A 42 -20.22 -11.82 10.43
N LEU A 43 -19.44 -12.52 9.63
CA LEU A 43 -19.66 -12.78 8.19
C LEU A 43 -20.73 -13.82 7.89
N GLN A 44 -21.46 -14.35 8.88
CA GLN A 44 -22.47 -15.38 8.67
C GLN A 44 -23.80 -15.07 9.35
N GLY A 45 -24.84 -14.96 8.51
CA GLY A 45 -26.26 -15.15 8.81
C GLY A 45 -26.82 -14.33 9.95
N THR A 46 -27.50 -13.28 9.65
CA THR A 46 -28.52 -12.50 10.37
C THR A 46 -28.30 -11.01 10.21
N SER A 47 -29.34 -10.29 9.93
CA SER A 47 -29.41 -8.86 9.71
C SER A 47 -28.78 -8.08 10.87
N THR A 48 -27.58 -7.55 10.63
CA THR A 48 -26.97 -6.61 11.59
C THR A 48 -27.91 -5.42 11.81
N PRO A 49 -27.99 -4.85 13.02
CA PRO A 49 -28.84 -3.69 13.32
C PRO A 49 -28.70 -2.55 12.32
N LEU A 50 -27.48 -2.32 11.79
CA LEU A 50 -27.19 -1.27 10.82
C LEU A 50 -27.94 -1.42 9.50
N LEU A 51 -28.24 -2.64 9.06
CA LEU A 51 -28.97 -2.92 7.82
C LEU A 51 -30.49 -2.72 7.97
N ARG A 52 -30.99 -2.67 9.19
CA ARG A 52 -32.43 -2.45 9.51
C ARG A 52 -32.79 -0.99 9.64
N ILE A 53 -31.79 -0.10 9.83
CA ILE A 53 -32.01 1.33 10.00
C ILE A 53 -32.09 1.99 8.61
N ALA A 54 -33.13 2.77 8.37
CA ALA A 54 -33.21 3.66 7.22
C ALA A 54 -32.52 4.98 7.58
N TRP A 55 -31.26 5.13 7.14
CA TRP A 55 -30.44 6.28 7.44
C TRP A 55 -30.86 7.48 6.60
N ALA A 56 -30.83 8.66 7.15
CA ALA A 56 -30.99 9.87 6.35
C ALA A 56 -29.77 10.07 5.44
N ARG A 57 -28.57 9.88 5.99
CA ARG A 57 -27.31 10.00 5.24
C ARG A 57 -26.33 8.90 5.63
N ILE A 58 -25.61 8.38 4.62
CA ILE A 58 -24.42 7.54 4.83
C ILE A 58 -23.23 8.26 4.21
N ILE A 59 -22.22 8.55 5.03
CA ILE A 59 -20.95 9.13 4.60
C ILE A 59 -19.89 8.05 4.69
N LEU A 60 -19.31 7.67 3.57
CA LEU A 60 -18.23 6.71 3.47
C LEU A 60 -16.91 7.47 3.37
N ASP A 61 -16.17 7.57 4.48
CA ASP A 61 -14.85 8.18 4.50
C ASP A 61 -13.80 7.18 4.05
N GLU A 62 -12.74 7.67 3.38
CA GLU A 62 -11.73 6.87 2.69
C GLU A 62 -12.39 5.82 1.77
N ALA A 63 -13.38 6.28 1.00
CA ALA A 63 -14.24 5.43 0.16
C ALA A 63 -13.49 4.59 -0.86
N HIS A 64 -12.25 4.96 -1.20
CA HIS A 64 -11.36 4.17 -2.05
C HIS A 64 -11.06 2.76 -1.49
N ASN A 65 -11.37 2.48 -0.23
CA ASN A 65 -11.28 1.13 0.33
C ASN A 65 -12.39 0.19 -0.18
N VAL A 66 -13.47 0.76 -0.77
CA VAL A 66 -14.53 0.00 -1.45
C VAL A 66 -14.20 -0.14 -2.94
N LYS A 67 -13.08 -0.80 -3.25
CA LYS A 67 -12.53 -0.86 -4.63
C LYS A 67 -13.04 -2.01 -5.48
N ASN A 68 -13.52 -3.08 -4.91
CA ASN A 68 -13.98 -4.26 -5.65
C ASN A 68 -15.45 -4.55 -5.27
N PRO A 69 -16.40 -4.51 -6.22
CA PRO A 69 -17.81 -4.72 -5.94
C PRO A 69 -18.17 -6.15 -5.50
N ARG A 70 -17.23 -7.09 -5.61
CA ARG A 70 -17.41 -8.50 -5.28
C ARG A 70 -16.93 -8.87 -3.87
N VAL A 71 -16.15 -8.01 -3.21
CA VAL A 71 -15.69 -8.28 -1.84
C VAL A 71 -16.81 -8.02 -0.82
N GLN A 72 -16.78 -8.77 0.29
CA GLN A 72 -17.82 -8.70 1.31
C GLN A 72 -18.05 -7.29 1.88
N THR A 73 -16.96 -6.52 2.06
CA THR A 73 -17.04 -5.13 2.53
C THR A 73 -17.87 -4.25 1.58
N SER A 74 -17.61 -4.33 0.26
CA SER A 74 -18.34 -3.57 -0.74
C SER A 74 -19.82 -3.99 -0.82
N ILE A 75 -20.07 -5.31 -0.75
CA ILE A 75 -21.41 -5.87 -0.74
C ILE A 75 -22.19 -5.38 0.49
N ALA A 76 -21.58 -5.44 1.67
CA ALA A 76 -22.21 -5.03 2.93
C ALA A 76 -22.56 -3.54 2.94
N VAL A 77 -21.61 -2.69 2.51
CA VAL A 77 -21.82 -1.23 2.46
C VAL A 77 -22.92 -0.84 1.44
N CYS A 78 -22.97 -1.52 0.28
CA CYS A 78 -24.02 -1.28 -0.72
C CYS A 78 -25.43 -1.73 -0.26
N LYS A 79 -25.52 -2.68 0.70
CA LYS A 79 -26.80 -3.13 1.29
C LYS A 79 -27.40 -2.13 2.26
N LEU A 80 -26.63 -1.20 2.81
CA LEU A 80 -27.14 -0.20 3.74
C LEU A 80 -28.23 0.66 3.07
N GLN A 81 -29.29 0.99 3.82
CA GLN A 81 -30.39 1.82 3.33
C GLN A 81 -30.17 3.27 3.74
N ALA A 82 -30.26 4.21 2.79
CA ALA A 82 -30.14 5.63 3.05
C ALA A 82 -30.87 6.47 2.00
N CYS A 83 -31.32 7.64 2.41
CA CYS A 83 -31.90 8.67 1.50
C CYS A 83 -30.78 9.33 0.69
N ALA A 84 -29.64 9.64 1.32
CA ALA A 84 -28.47 10.24 0.67
C ALA A 84 -27.19 9.46 0.99
N ARG A 85 -26.25 9.42 0.01
CA ARG A 85 -24.99 8.69 0.11
C ARG A 85 -23.82 9.58 -0.32
N TRP A 86 -22.76 9.54 0.45
CA TRP A 86 -21.55 10.31 0.19
C TRP A 86 -20.34 9.38 0.19
N ALA A 87 -19.52 9.50 -0.83
CA ALA A 87 -18.23 8.84 -0.90
C ALA A 87 -17.14 9.91 -0.82
N VAL A 88 -16.39 9.93 0.28
CA VAL A 88 -15.32 10.90 0.53
C VAL A 88 -13.98 10.18 0.34
N THR A 89 -13.17 10.65 -0.60
CA THR A 89 -11.86 10.05 -0.89
C THR A 89 -10.93 11.05 -1.58
N GLY A 90 -9.64 10.98 -1.27
CA GLY A 90 -8.61 11.71 -1.99
C GLY A 90 -8.23 11.07 -3.34
N THR A 91 -8.51 9.78 -3.50
CA THR A 91 -8.06 8.97 -4.65
C THR A 91 -9.19 8.05 -5.13
N PRO A 92 -10.17 8.56 -5.91
CA PRO A 92 -11.33 7.77 -6.34
C PRO A 92 -10.97 6.62 -7.27
N ILE A 93 -9.83 6.70 -7.95
CA ILE A 93 -9.26 5.67 -8.81
C ILE A 93 -7.82 5.43 -8.38
N GLN A 94 -7.51 4.22 -7.93
CA GLN A 94 -6.16 3.83 -7.50
C GLN A 94 -5.50 2.84 -8.43
N ASN A 95 -6.25 1.83 -8.88
CA ASN A 95 -5.70 0.72 -9.65
C ASN A 95 -6.39 0.51 -11.01
N ASN A 96 -7.68 0.74 -11.11
CA ASN A 96 -8.45 0.55 -12.34
C ASN A 96 -9.81 1.27 -12.27
N LEU A 97 -10.51 1.30 -13.40
CA LEU A 97 -11.85 1.92 -13.50
C LEU A 97 -12.92 1.18 -12.67
N LEU A 98 -12.67 -0.06 -12.27
CA LEU A 98 -13.57 -0.82 -11.39
C LEU A 98 -13.65 -0.19 -9.98
N ASP A 99 -12.61 0.53 -9.55
CA ASP A 99 -12.62 1.28 -8.30
C ASP A 99 -13.72 2.36 -8.36
N MET A 100 -13.77 3.11 -9.46
CA MET A 100 -14.82 4.12 -9.70
C MET A 100 -16.22 3.49 -9.80
N TYR A 101 -16.34 2.36 -10.51
CA TYR A 101 -17.60 1.62 -10.57
C TYR A 101 -18.11 1.24 -9.19
N SER A 102 -17.26 0.79 -8.29
CA SER A 102 -17.64 0.41 -6.93
C SER A 102 -18.22 1.59 -6.15
N LEU A 103 -17.66 2.79 -6.35
CA LEU A 103 -18.18 4.01 -5.75
C LEU A 103 -19.53 4.40 -6.35
N LEU A 104 -19.70 4.33 -7.68
CA LEU A 104 -20.97 4.62 -8.34
C LEU A 104 -22.07 3.63 -7.92
N LYS A 105 -21.73 2.37 -7.73
CA LYS A 105 -22.63 1.34 -7.20
C LYS A 105 -23.06 1.65 -5.77
N PHE A 106 -22.14 2.06 -4.90
CA PHE A 106 -22.45 2.49 -3.55
C PHE A 106 -23.38 3.73 -3.57
N LEU A 107 -23.07 4.70 -4.42
CA LEU A 107 -23.84 5.93 -4.58
C LEU A 107 -25.21 5.72 -5.25
N ARG A 108 -25.46 4.55 -5.84
CA ARG A 108 -26.65 4.22 -6.65
C ARG A 108 -26.86 5.19 -7.81
N CYS A 109 -25.78 5.48 -8.53
CA CYS A 109 -25.81 6.36 -9.70
C CYS A 109 -26.32 5.63 -10.95
N SER A 110 -27.64 5.47 -11.06
CA SER A 110 -28.27 4.87 -12.24
C SER A 110 -28.01 5.72 -13.50
N PRO A 111 -27.76 5.09 -14.67
CA PRO A 111 -27.69 3.66 -14.93
C PRO A 111 -26.29 3.04 -14.76
N PHE A 112 -25.28 3.81 -14.31
CA PHE A 112 -23.87 3.40 -14.24
C PHE A 112 -23.53 2.57 -12.98
N ASP A 113 -24.47 2.33 -12.10
CA ASP A 113 -24.40 1.36 -11.01
C ASP A 113 -24.66 -0.09 -11.46
N GLU A 114 -25.09 -0.30 -12.71
CA GLU A 114 -25.16 -1.61 -13.35
C GLU A 114 -23.85 -1.98 -14.05
N PHE A 115 -23.28 -3.15 -13.71
CA PHE A 115 -21.97 -3.58 -14.20
C PHE A 115 -21.92 -3.80 -15.72
N SER A 116 -22.99 -4.34 -16.30
CA SER A 116 -23.09 -4.57 -17.73
C SER A 116 -23.04 -3.26 -18.54
N LEU A 117 -23.78 -2.27 -18.11
CA LEU A 117 -23.80 -0.93 -18.73
C LEU A 117 -22.47 -0.20 -18.50
N TRP A 118 -21.92 -0.22 -17.28
CA TRP A 118 -20.61 0.35 -17.00
C TRP A 118 -19.54 -0.21 -17.96
N ARG A 119 -19.48 -1.56 -18.08
CA ARG A 119 -18.50 -2.23 -18.92
C ARG A 119 -18.65 -1.92 -20.42
N SER A 120 -19.89 -1.88 -20.92
CA SER A 120 -20.15 -1.63 -22.33
C SER A 120 -20.01 -0.16 -22.71
N GLN A 121 -20.33 0.78 -21.82
CA GLN A 121 -20.44 2.19 -22.13
C GLN A 121 -19.26 3.03 -21.66
N VAL A 122 -18.55 2.63 -20.60
CA VAL A 122 -17.47 3.42 -19.97
C VAL A 122 -16.15 2.66 -19.97
N ASP A 123 -16.11 1.45 -19.41
CA ASP A 123 -14.88 0.65 -19.27
C ASP A 123 -14.69 -0.33 -20.44
N ASN A 124 -14.74 0.19 -21.66
CA ASN A 124 -14.64 -0.58 -22.92
C ASN A 124 -13.39 -0.27 -23.75
N GLY A 125 -12.48 0.58 -23.24
CA GLY A 125 -11.25 0.99 -23.94
C GLY A 125 -11.46 1.89 -25.15
N SER A 126 -12.69 2.35 -25.41
CA SER A 126 -12.96 3.23 -26.55
C SER A 126 -12.84 4.71 -26.18
N LYS A 127 -12.54 5.57 -27.17
CA LYS A 127 -12.52 7.03 -27.03
C LYS A 127 -13.85 7.56 -26.47
N LYS A 128 -14.97 7.06 -26.95
CA LYS A 128 -16.31 7.42 -26.44
C LYS A 128 -16.52 7.00 -24.98
N GLY A 129 -15.94 5.87 -24.55
CA GLY A 129 -15.94 5.46 -23.15
C GLY A 129 -15.18 6.43 -22.26
N GLY A 130 -14.00 6.89 -22.71
CA GLY A 130 -13.22 7.91 -22.02
C GLY A 130 -13.94 9.27 -21.92
N GLU A 131 -14.62 9.72 -22.97
CA GLU A 131 -15.43 10.93 -22.98
C GLU A 131 -16.58 10.86 -21.95
N ARG A 132 -17.30 9.73 -21.90
CA ARG A 132 -18.36 9.49 -20.89
C ARG A 132 -17.81 9.48 -19.46
N LEU A 133 -16.65 8.84 -19.26
CA LEU A 133 -15.99 8.86 -17.97
C LEU A 133 -15.64 10.29 -17.53
N SER A 134 -15.15 11.12 -18.46
CA SER A 134 -14.86 12.54 -18.21
C SER A 134 -16.13 13.32 -17.81
N ILE A 135 -17.24 13.09 -18.47
CA ILE A 135 -18.52 13.74 -18.14
C ILE A 135 -18.96 13.29 -16.73
N LEU A 136 -18.92 11.99 -16.43
CA LEU A 136 -19.28 11.44 -15.13
C LEU A 136 -18.41 12.03 -14.01
N THR A 137 -17.09 12.07 -14.20
CA THR A 137 -16.17 12.62 -13.19
C THR A 137 -16.43 14.12 -12.97
N LYS A 138 -16.63 14.90 -14.02
CA LYS A 138 -16.93 16.34 -13.91
C LYS A 138 -18.27 16.62 -13.24
N SER A 139 -19.28 15.77 -13.46
CA SER A 139 -20.64 15.98 -12.94
C SER A 139 -20.82 15.48 -11.51
N LEU A 140 -20.18 14.36 -11.14
CA LEU A 140 -20.43 13.67 -9.88
C LEU A 140 -19.32 13.91 -8.84
N LEU A 141 -18.13 14.33 -9.28
CA LEU A 141 -16.94 14.42 -8.44
C LEU A 141 -16.58 15.87 -8.15
N LEU A 142 -16.71 16.29 -6.90
CA LEU A 142 -16.14 17.55 -6.44
C LEU A 142 -14.72 17.31 -5.95
N ARG A 143 -13.72 17.68 -6.75
CA ARG A 143 -12.31 17.54 -6.39
C ARG A 143 -11.64 18.90 -6.20
N ARG A 144 -10.97 19.08 -5.08
CA ARG A 144 -10.11 20.22 -4.78
C ARG A 144 -8.68 19.72 -4.54
N THR A 145 -7.70 20.38 -5.13
CA THR A 145 -6.28 20.10 -4.91
C THR A 145 -5.63 21.22 -4.10
N LYS A 146 -4.48 20.92 -3.48
CA LYS A 146 -3.74 21.91 -2.69
C LYS A 146 -3.19 23.06 -3.53
N ASP A 147 -2.96 22.79 -4.82
CA ASP A 147 -2.40 23.77 -5.77
C ASP A 147 -3.48 24.54 -6.52
N GLN A 148 -4.76 24.34 -6.18
CA GLN A 148 -5.88 24.99 -6.87
C GLN A 148 -5.99 26.45 -6.44
N LEU A 149 -6.23 27.30 -7.44
CA LEU A 149 -6.51 28.72 -7.24
C LEU A 149 -8.01 28.97 -7.19
N ASP A 150 -8.41 30.04 -6.51
CA ASP A 150 -9.78 30.57 -6.54
C ASP A 150 -10.03 31.37 -7.85
N SER A 151 -11.24 31.92 -7.98
CA SER A 151 -11.60 32.77 -9.13
C SER A 151 -10.79 34.07 -9.23
N THR A 152 -10.09 34.44 -8.17
CA THR A 152 -9.23 35.66 -8.12
C THR A 152 -7.75 35.34 -8.37
N GLY A 153 -7.40 34.07 -8.60
CA GLY A 153 -6.03 33.62 -8.80
C GLY A 153 -5.23 33.42 -7.50
N ARG A 154 -5.88 33.40 -6.35
CA ARG A 154 -5.24 33.14 -5.05
C ARG A 154 -5.32 31.65 -4.71
N PRO A 155 -4.27 31.08 -4.07
CA PRO A 155 -4.32 29.71 -3.60
C PRO A 155 -5.49 29.48 -2.63
N LEU A 156 -6.25 28.40 -2.82
CA LEU A 156 -7.31 28.00 -1.88
C LEU A 156 -6.76 27.67 -0.49
N VAL A 157 -5.51 27.25 -0.42
CA VAL A 157 -4.80 26.93 0.82
C VAL A 157 -3.38 27.43 0.71
N ILE A 158 -2.97 28.21 1.71
CA ILE A 158 -1.56 28.65 1.82
C ILE A 158 -0.81 27.58 2.61
N LEU A 159 0.17 26.95 1.97
CA LEU A 159 1.07 25.96 2.57
C LEU A 159 2.52 26.40 2.35
N PRO A 160 3.45 26.03 3.27
CA PRO A 160 4.88 26.21 3.06
C PRO A 160 5.37 25.48 1.81
N GLN A 161 6.63 25.69 1.44
CA GLN A 161 7.22 25.00 0.31
C GLN A 161 7.33 23.50 0.59
N ARG A 162 7.19 22.68 -0.47
CA ARG A 162 7.42 21.23 -0.41
C ARG A 162 8.49 20.84 -1.42
N LYS A 163 9.59 20.27 -0.92
CA LYS A 163 10.70 19.78 -1.74
C LYS A 163 10.72 18.25 -1.70
N PHE A 164 10.91 17.62 -2.86
CA PHE A 164 11.21 16.19 -2.97
C PHE A 164 12.71 15.99 -3.18
N GLN A 165 13.31 15.14 -2.37
CA GLN A 165 14.72 14.77 -2.45
C GLN A 165 14.81 13.27 -2.66
N LEU A 166 15.26 12.87 -3.86
CA LEU A 166 15.52 11.48 -4.21
C LEU A 166 16.97 11.15 -3.88
N HIS A 167 17.17 10.13 -3.05
CA HIS A 167 18.48 9.63 -2.69
C HIS A 167 18.75 8.34 -3.47
N HIS A 168 19.69 8.40 -4.40
CA HIS A 168 20.18 7.25 -5.12
C HIS A 168 21.28 6.57 -4.30
N LEU A 169 21.07 5.32 -3.93
CA LEU A 169 21.93 4.55 -3.03
C LEU A 169 22.50 3.35 -3.75
N LYS A 170 23.80 3.13 -3.60
CA LYS A 170 24.46 1.90 -4.06
C LYS A 170 24.48 0.90 -2.91
N LEU A 171 24.02 -0.32 -3.15
CA LEU A 171 24.13 -1.42 -2.19
C LEU A 171 25.60 -1.67 -1.85
N SER A 172 25.88 -2.06 -0.61
CA SER A 172 27.21 -2.58 -0.25
C SER A 172 27.48 -3.89 -1.00
N GLU A 173 28.74 -4.29 -1.14
CA GLU A 173 29.11 -5.52 -1.85
C GLU A 173 28.37 -6.75 -1.33
N ASP A 174 28.22 -6.85 -0.01
CA ASP A 174 27.48 -7.96 0.62
C ASP A 174 25.98 -7.91 0.28
N GLU A 175 25.36 -6.72 0.37
CA GLU A 175 23.93 -6.52 0.04
C GLU A 175 23.68 -6.81 -1.44
N GLU A 176 24.57 -6.34 -2.31
CA GLU A 176 24.50 -6.57 -3.76
C GLU A 176 24.62 -8.06 -4.09
N THR A 177 25.55 -8.76 -3.44
CA THR A 177 25.75 -10.19 -3.66
C THR A 177 24.49 -10.98 -3.26
N VAL A 178 23.92 -10.71 -2.08
CA VAL A 178 22.67 -11.35 -1.65
C VAL A 178 21.53 -11.00 -2.61
N TYR A 179 21.40 -9.72 -2.99
CA TYR A 179 20.39 -9.27 -3.94
C TYR A 179 20.48 -10.01 -5.28
N ASN A 180 21.69 -10.14 -5.85
CA ASN A 180 21.93 -10.78 -7.13
C ASN A 180 21.55 -12.27 -7.11
N VAL A 181 21.79 -12.99 -6.01
CA VAL A 181 21.35 -14.38 -5.83
C VAL A 181 19.82 -14.49 -5.91
N PHE A 182 19.09 -13.64 -5.18
CA PHE A 182 17.63 -13.62 -5.23
C PHE A 182 17.10 -13.17 -6.60
N PHE A 183 17.76 -12.20 -7.24
CA PHE A 183 17.36 -11.69 -8.55
C PHE A 183 17.50 -12.74 -9.65
N ALA A 184 18.61 -13.45 -9.71
CA ALA A 184 18.85 -14.52 -10.67
C ALA A 184 17.79 -15.64 -10.55
N ARG A 185 17.49 -16.05 -9.30
CA ARG A 185 16.44 -17.04 -9.02
C ARG A 185 15.06 -16.57 -9.46
N SER A 186 14.70 -15.34 -9.12
CA SER A 186 13.42 -14.74 -9.47
C SER A 186 13.23 -14.65 -10.99
N ARG A 187 14.30 -14.26 -11.70
CA ARG A 187 14.33 -14.17 -13.16
C ARG A 187 14.13 -15.54 -13.80
N SER A 188 14.84 -16.57 -13.33
CA SER A 188 14.70 -17.94 -13.81
C SER A 188 13.27 -18.49 -13.59
N ALA A 189 12.70 -18.26 -12.42
CA ALA A 189 11.33 -18.66 -12.10
C ALA A 189 10.31 -17.99 -13.03
N LEU A 190 10.47 -16.70 -13.31
CA LEU A 190 9.58 -15.98 -14.24
C LEU A 190 9.74 -16.47 -15.68
N GLN A 191 10.98 -16.71 -16.15
CA GLN A 191 11.22 -17.25 -17.49
C GLN A 191 10.57 -18.63 -17.67
N SER A 192 10.68 -19.51 -16.68
CA SER A 192 10.06 -20.85 -16.67
C SER A 192 8.53 -20.75 -16.70
N TYR A 193 7.98 -19.78 -15.98
CA TYR A 193 6.55 -19.49 -16.00
C TYR A 193 6.07 -18.99 -17.38
N LEU A 194 6.79 -18.07 -17.99
CA LEU A 194 6.48 -17.52 -19.31
C LEU A 194 6.50 -18.61 -20.39
N LYS A 195 7.55 -19.43 -20.43
CA LYS A 195 7.67 -20.56 -21.37
C LYS A 195 6.50 -21.52 -21.27
N ARG A 196 6.06 -21.88 -20.05
CA ARG A 196 4.89 -22.75 -19.83
C ARG A 196 3.58 -22.14 -20.32
N HIS A 197 3.43 -20.83 -20.21
CA HIS A 197 2.22 -20.12 -20.65
C HIS A 197 2.19 -19.90 -22.16
N GLU A 198 3.31 -19.60 -22.79
CA GLU A 198 3.43 -19.48 -24.25
C GLU A 198 3.14 -20.81 -24.97
N SER A 199 3.64 -21.92 -24.42
CA SER A 199 3.37 -23.27 -24.93
C SER A 199 1.90 -23.70 -24.84
N ARG A 200 1.14 -23.18 -23.85
CA ARG A 200 -0.30 -23.47 -23.70
C ARG A 200 -1.18 -22.54 -24.55
N GLY A 201 -0.72 -21.36 -24.88
CA GLY A 201 -1.46 -20.35 -25.68
C GLY A 201 -1.65 -20.76 -27.13
N ASN A 202 -0.79 -21.62 -27.68
CA ASN A 202 -0.89 -22.13 -29.06
C ASN A 202 -1.95 -23.24 -29.25
N GLN A 203 -2.55 -23.76 -28.17
CA GLN A 203 -3.53 -24.85 -28.26
C GLN A 203 -4.98 -24.44 -28.01
N SER A 204 -5.25 -23.21 -27.59
CA SER A 204 -6.62 -22.73 -27.39
C SER A 204 -6.77 -21.28 -27.79
N GLY A 205 -7.50 -21.05 -28.88
CA GLY A 205 -7.82 -19.70 -29.44
C GLY A 205 -8.73 -18.85 -28.54
N ARG A 206 -8.48 -18.83 -27.23
CA ARG A 206 -9.13 -17.92 -26.26
C ARG A 206 -8.13 -16.86 -25.83
N SER A 207 -8.53 -15.60 -25.93
CA SER A 207 -7.85 -14.40 -25.42
C SER A 207 -7.18 -14.67 -24.07
N PRO A 208 -5.89 -14.31 -23.88
CA PRO A 208 -5.17 -14.59 -22.66
C PRO A 208 -5.79 -13.80 -21.50
N ASN A 209 -6.62 -14.46 -20.70
CA ASN A 209 -7.01 -13.94 -19.38
C ASN A 209 -5.73 -13.75 -18.57
N ASN A 210 -5.40 -12.51 -18.24
CA ASN A 210 -4.24 -12.16 -17.43
C ASN A 210 -4.28 -12.99 -16.12
N PRO A 211 -3.35 -13.93 -15.89
CA PRO A 211 -3.37 -14.81 -14.73
C PRO A 211 -3.29 -14.06 -13.41
N PHE A 212 -2.72 -12.85 -13.41
CA PHE A 212 -2.63 -11.98 -12.24
C PHE A 212 -3.95 -11.30 -11.87
N SER A 213 -4.91 -11.22 -12.79
CA SER A 213 -6.26 -10.75 -12.47
C SER A 213 -6.99 -11.67 -11.48
N ARG A 214 -6.67 -12.96 -11.47
CA ARG A 214 -7.21 -13.92 -10.51
C ARG A 214 -6.53 -13.81 -9.13
N VAL A 215 -5.21 -13.66 -9.09
CA VAL A 215 -4.45 -13.55 -7.85
C VAL A 215 -4.78 -12.26 -7.10
N ALA A 216 -4.95 -11.15 -7.80
CA ALA A 216 -5.38 -9.89 -7.18
C ALA A 216 -6.83 -9.93 -6.63
N LEU A 217 -7.64 -10.91 -7.05
CA LEU A 217 -8.96 -11.18 -6.50
C LEU A 217 -8.90 -12.07 -5.22
N GLU A 218 -7.88 -12.89 -5.09
CA GLU A 218 -7.71 -13.86 -3.98
C GLU A 218 -6.99 -13.26 -2.75
N PHE A 219 -6.15 -12.23 -2.91
CA PHE A 219 -5.56 -11.53 -1.77
C PHE A 219 -6.56 -10.75 -0.89
N GLY A 220 -7.86 -10.78 -1.21
CA GLY A 220 -8.94 -10.15 -0.46
C GLY A 220 -9.95 -11.09 0.16
N SER A 221 -9.80 -12.41 0.05
CA SER A 221 -10.77 -13.36 0.61
C SER A 221 -10.09 -14.60 1.17
N GLU A 222 -10.03 -14.69 2.50
CA GLU A 222 -9.84 -15.93 3.23
C GLU A 222 -11.10 -16.81 3.08
N GLU A 223 -10.97 -17.98 2.43
CA GLU A 223 -11.69 -19.19 2.82
C GLU A 223 -10.94 -20.43 2.28
N PRO A 224 -10.67 -21.42 3.15
CA PRO A 224 -10.03 -22.66 2.75
C PRO A 224 -11.07 -23.61 2.14
N ARG A 225 -11.00 -23.86 0.86
CA ARG A 225 -11.67 -25.05 0.28
C ARG A 225 -10.63 -26.10 -0.06
N HIS A 226 -10.64 -27.16 0.73
CA HIS A 226 -9.96 -28.41 0.44
C HIS A 226 -10.33 -28.91 -0.95
N SER A 227 -9.35 -29.03 -1.84
CA SER A 227 -9.34 -30.00 -2.93
C SER A 227 -7.91 -30.23 -3.38
N GLU A 228 -7.44 -31.43 -3.14
CA GLU A 228 -6.18 -31.99 -3.59
C GLU A 228 -6.11 -31.98 -5.12
N ALA A 229 -5.13 -31.27 -5.67
CA ALA A 229 -4.48 -31.55 -6.94
C ALA A 229 -3.17 -30.76 -6.99
N ALA A 230 -2.08 -31.45 -6.72
CA ALA A 230 -0.70 -30.97 -6.92
C ALA A 230 -0.51 -30.70 -8.42
N ASP A 231 -0.21 -29.45 -8.75
CA ASP A 231 0.16 -28.89 -10.07
C ASP A 231 -0.79 -27.82 -10.63
N SER A 232 -1.33 -26.93 -9.76
CA SER A 232 -2.18 -25.86 -10.24
C SER A 232 -1.35 -24.61 -10.60
N PRO A 233 -1.69 -23.88 -11.69
CA PRO A 233 -1.03 -22.63 -12.09
C PRO A 233 -1.09 -21.51 -11.03
N ARG A 234 -1.84 -21.69 -9.96
CA ARG A 234 -1.95 -20.78 -8.80
C ARG A 234 -0.67 -20.73 -7.98
N SER A 235 -0.02 -21.87 -7.73
CA SER A 235 1.23 -21.96 -6.95
C SER A 235 2.37 -21.15 -7.56
N SER A 236 2.53 -21.20 -8.89
CA SER A 236 3.63 -20.56 -9.63
C SER A 236 3.57 -19.03 -9.61
N THR A 237 2.37 -18.42 -9.62
CA THR A 237 2.19 -16.96 -9.61
C THR A 237 2.44 -16.36 -8.23
N VAL A 238 1.96 -17.04 -7.19
CA VAL A 238 2.21 -16.66 -5.79
C VAL A 238 3.71 -16.70 -5.51
N HIS A 239 4.40 -17.72 -6.02
CA HIS A 239 5.86 -17.83 -5.88
C HIS A 239 6.62 -16.65 -6.51
N ILE A 240 6.26 -16.22 -7.73
CA ILE A 240 6.91 -15.05 -8.37
C ILE A 240 6.68 -13.76 -7.56
N LEU A 241 5.46 -13.55 -7.04
CA LEU A 241 5.16 -12.38 -6.21
C LEU A 241 5.92 -12.43 -4.88
N SER A 242 6.07 -13.60 -4.27
CA SER A 242 6.88 -13.79 -3.07
C SER A 242 8.36 -13.47 -3.33
N GLN A 243 8.92 -13.94 -4.44
CA GLN A 243 10.30 -13.60 -4.82
C GLN A 243 10.50 -12.09 -5.00
N LEU A 244 9.56 -11.42 -5.64
CA LEU A 244 9.59 -9.97 -5.83
C LEU A 244 9.52 -9.22 -4.48
N LEU A 245 8.75 -9.75 -3.52
CA LEU A 245 8.70 -9.26 -2.16
C LEU A 245 10.09 -9.35 -1.49
N ARG A 246 10.77 -10.51 -1.62
CA ARG A 246 12.12 -10.72 -1.06
C ARG A 246 13.15 -9.76 -1.65
N LEU A 247 13.13 -9.52 -2.96
CA LEU A 247 14.00 -8.53 -3.61
C LEU A 247 13.83 -7.13 -3.02
N ARG A 248 12.60 -6.71 -2.75
CA ARG A 248 12.32 -5.42 -2.11
C ARG A 248 12.80 -5.38 -0.66
N GLN A 249 12.69 -6.50 0.07
CA GLN A 249 13.23 -6.62 1.42
C GLN A 249 14.77 -6.55 1.45
N CYS A 250 15.46 -7.17 0.48
CA CYS A 250 16.90 -7.03 0.31
C CYS A 250 17.33 -5.56 0.18
N CYS A 251 16.59 -4.76 -0.59
CA CYS A 251 16.89 -3.34 -0.76
C CYS A 251 16.72 -2.52 0.54
N CYS A 252 15.97 -3.03 1.52
CA CYS A 252 15.74 -2.33 2.78
C CYS A 252 16.77 -2.73 3.85
N HIS A 253 16.78 -4.01 4.20
CA HIS A 253 17.66 -4.59 5.20
C HIS A 253 17.66 -6.11 5.11
N LEU A 254 18.84 -6.74 5.14
CA LEU A 254 18.95 -8.19 4.98
C LEU A 254 18.27 -8.99 6.10
N SER A 255 18.14 -8.43 7.30
CA SER A 255 17.45 -9.11 8.40
C SER A 255 15.98 -9.39 8.12
N LEU A 256 15.36 -8.64 7.20
CA LEU A 256 13.97 -8.89 6.78
C LEU A 256 13.80 -10.24 6.05
N LEU A 257 14.91 -10.83 5.62
CA LEU A 257 14.93 -12.13 4.97
C LEU A 257 14.97 -13.30 5.96
N LYS A 258 15.16 -13.06 7.26
CA LYS A 258 15.23 -14.12 8.28
C LYS A 258 14.03 -15.08 8.21
N SER A 259 12.83 -14.57 7.99
CA SER A 259 11.63 -15.37 7.80
C SER A 259 11.66 -16.23 6.52
N ALA A 260 12.41 -15.81 5.51
CA ALA A 260 12.62 -16.60 4.29
C ALA A 260 13.69 -17.70 4.47
N LEU A 261 14.47 -17.62 5.55
CA LEU A 261 15.48 -18.60 5.93
C LEU A 261 14.94 -19.65 6.90
N ASP A 262 13.73 -19.43 7.47
CA ASP A 262 13.09 -20.39 8.40
C ASP A 262 12.15 -21.34 7.65
N PRO A 263 12.48 -22.67 7.59
CA PRO A 263 11.67 -23.66 6.90
C PRO A 263 10.25 -23.85 7.48
N MET A 264 10.03 -23.48 8.75
CA MET A 264 8.73 -23.64 9.43
C MET A 264 7.73 -22.54 9.03
N GLU A 265 8.19 -21.30 8.83
CA GLU A 265 7.32 -20.21 8.36
C GLU A 265 6.90 -20.38 6.89
N LEU A 266 7.77 -20.94 6.06
CA LEU A 266 7.48 -21.22 4.66
C LEU A 266 6.30 -22.21 4.47
N LYS A 267 6.14 -23.16 5.40
CA LYS A 267 4.98 -24.08 5.40
C LYS A 267 3.67 -23.39 5.78
N GLY A 268 3.74 -22.36 6.63
CA GLY A 268 2.57 -21.57 7.07
C GLY A 268 2.02 -20.63 6.00
N GLU A 269 2.83 -20.23 5.02
CA GLU A 269 2.42 -19.35 3.90
C GLU A 269 1.81 -20.13 2.72
N GLY A 270 1.61 -21.46 2.82
CA GLY A 270 1.05 -22.29 1.75
C GLY A 270 1.97 -22.43 0.53
N LEU A 271 3.24 -22.13 0.67
CA LEU A 271 4.26 -22.29 -0.35
C LEU A 271 4.76 -23.74 -0.36
N VAL A 272 4.41 -24.48 -1.42
CA VAL A 272 5.01 -25.79 -1.67
C VAL A 272 6.45 -25.54 -2.17
N LEU A 273 7.42 -25.82 -1.32
CA LEU A 273 8.84 -25.77 -1.68
C LEU A 273 9.11 -26.80 -2.78
N SER A 274 9.93 -26.45 -3.76
CA SER A 274 10.48 -27.41 -4.69
C SER A 274 11.33 -28.47 -3.96
N LEU A 275 11.54 -29.64 -4.58
CA LEU A 275 12.32 -30.72 -3.96
C LEU A 275 13.74 -30.25 -3.56
N GLU A 276 14.33 -29.36 -4.37
CA GLU A 276 15.65 -28.74 -4.10
C GLU A 276 15.61 -27.79 -2.90
N GLU A 277 14.52 -27.05 -2.73
CA GLU A 277 14.31 -26.16 -1.59
C GLU A 277 14.04 -26.94 -0.31
N GLN A 278 13.33 -28.07 -0.41
CA GLN A 278 13.11 -29.01 0.71
C GLN A 278 14.42 -29.68 1.13
N LEU A 279 15.25 -30.10 0.16
CA LEU A 279 16.58 -30.67 0.42
C LEU A 279 17.51 -29.64 1.07
N SER A 280 17.53 -28.40 0.57
CA SER A 280 18.32 -27.31 1.18
C SER A 280 17.86 -26.98 2.60
N ALA A 281 16.55 -27.04 2.87
CA ALA A 281 16.00 -26.85 4.20
C ALA A 281 16.31 -28.01 5.16
N LEU A 282 16.32 -29.27 4.65
CA LEU A 282 16.72 -30.45 5.41
C LEU A 282 18.22 -30.43 5.76
N THR A 283 19.08 -30.04 4.81
CA THR A 283 20.52 -29.89 5.05
C THR A 283 20.79 -28.83 6.13
N LEU A 284 20.00 -27.74 6.18
CA LEU A 284 20.07 -26.73 7.23
C LEU A 284 19.58 -27.25 8.60
N SER A 285 18.63 -28.20 8.64
CA SER A 285 18.14 -28.78 9.89
C SER A 285 19.13 -29.81 10.48
N GLU A 286 19.82 -30.56 9.63
CA GLU A 286 20.83 -31.53 10.06
C GLU A 286 22.14 -30.85 10.55
N LEU A 287 22.45 -29.64 10.08
CA LEU A 287 23.59 -28.84 10.52
C LEU A 287 23.34 -28.13 11.88
N ARG A 288 22.09 -28.14 12.41
CA ARG A 288 21.77 -27.54 13.72
C ARG A 288 22.30 -28.33 14.93
N ASP A 289 22.68 -29.59 14.74
CA ASP A 289 23.20 -30.44 15.85
C ASP A 289 24.69 -30.35 16.07
N SER A 290 25.45 -29.57 15.26
CA SER A 290 26.86 -29.36 15.44
C SER A 290 27.18 -27.87 15.35
N GLU A 291 27.48 -27.24 16.50
CA GLU A 291 27.93 -25.85 16.73
C GLU A 291 27.19 -24.77 15.96
N PRO A 292 26.92 -23.56 16.52
CA PRO A 292 26.18 -22.51 15.81
C PRO A 292 26.94 -22.17 14.51
N SER A 293 26.51 -22.71 13.38
CA SER A 293 27.11 -22.45 12.10
C SER A 293 26.98 -20.95 11.80
N SER A 294 28.12 -20.26 11.76
CA SER A 294 28.23 -18.83 11.46
C SER A 294 27.81 -18.45 10.02
N THR A 295 27.32 -19.43 9.25
CA THR A 295 27.00 -19.26 7.81
C THR A 295 25.62 -19.80 7.46
N VAL A 296 24.95 -19.13 6.50
CA VAL A 296 23.70 -19.57 5.88
C VAL A 296 23.92 -19.81 4.41
N SER A 297 23.41 -20.93 3.89
CA SER A 297 23.42 -21.20 2.46
C SER A 297 22.16 -20.65 1.78
N LEU A 298 22.35 -19.81 0.79
CA LEU A 298 21.29 -19.32 -0.09
C LEU A 298 21.62 -19.73 -1.52
N ASN A 299 20.84 -20.61 -2.09
CA ASN A 299 20.98 -21.04 -3.49
C ASN A 299 22.41 -21.58 -3.83
N GLY A 300 23.01 -22.30 -2.88
CA GLY A 300 24.40 -22.82 -3.02
C GLY A 300 25.50 -21.81 -2.71
N THR A 301 25.17 -20.58 -2.40
CA THR A 301 26.13 -19.56 -1.96
C THR A 301 26.07 -19.41 -0.45
N PHE A 302 27.21 -19.46 0.22
CA PHE A 302 27.31 -19.35 1.68
C PHE A 302 27.52 -17.90 2.10
N PHE A 303 26.73 -17.44 3.06
CA PHE A 303 26.78 -16.10 3.63
C PHE A 303 26.98 -16.17 5.13
N LYS A 304 27.69 -15.20 5.71
CA LYS A 304 27.81 -15.07 7.16
C LYS A 304 26.46 -14.66 7.77
N MET A 305 26.05 -15.31 8.87
CA MET A 305 24.81 -14.97 9.58
C MET A 305 24.78 -13.52 10.07
N GLU A 306 25.94 -12.96 10.40
CA GLU A 306 26.10 -11.55 10.81
C GLU A 306 25.51 -10.56 9.80
N LEU A 307 25.47 -10.91 8.50
CA LEU A 307 24.87 -10.07 7.46
C LEU A 307 23.37 -9.84 7.66
N PHE A 308 22.72 -10.77 8.33
CA PHE A 308 21.26 -10.76 8.55
C PHE A 308 20.88 -10.24 9.94
N GLU A 309 21.84 -9.77 10.75
CA GLU A 309 21.56 -9.25 12.08
C GLU A 309 20.92 -7.85 12.05
N ASP A 310 19.95 -7.61 12.94
CA ASP A 310 19.24 -6.33 13.04
C ASP A 310 20.16 -5.18 13.48
N THR A 311 21.28 -5.52 14.11
CA THR A 311 22.31 -4.58 14.60
C THR A 311 23.25 -4.07 13.54
N ARG A 312 23.28 -4.71 12.37
CA ARG A 312 24.07 -4.26 11.22
C ARG A 312 23.40 -3.05 10.57
N GLU A 313 24.18 -2.10 10.16
CA GLU A 313 23.69 -0.98 9.35
C GLU A 313 23.60 -1.38 7.88
N SER A 314 22.40 -1.33 7.30
CA SER A 314 22.22 -1.42 5.85
C SER A 314 22.55 -0.09 5.19
N THR A 315 22.77 -0.10 3.88
CA THR A 315 22.98 1.12 3.08
C THR A 315 21.89 2.17 3.34
N LYS A 316 20.62 1.75 3.45
CA LYS A 316 19.51 2.67 3.75
C LYS A 316 19.55 3.19 5.19
N ILE A 317 19.91 2.35 6.16
CA ILE A 317 20.05 2.78 7.56
C ILE A 317 21.16 3.82 7.70
N SER A 318 22.36 3.55 7.15
CA SER A 318 23.48 4.49 7.22
C SER A 318 23.14 5.83 6.56
N SER A 319 22.49 5.81 5.39
CA SER A 319 22.04 7.04 4.72
C SER A 319 20.98 7.79 5.52
N LEU A 320 20.02 7.08 6.13
CA LEU A 320 19.00 7.67 6.99
C LEU A 320 19.63 8.37 8.20
N LEU A 321 20.56 7.71 8.87
CA LEU A 321 21.24 8.27 10.06
C LEU A 321 22.04 9.52 9.69
N ALA A 322 22.77 9.50 8.58
CA ALA A 322 23.53 10.65 8.08
C ALA A 322 22.61 11.86 7.80
N GLU A 323 21.45 11.65 7.18
CA GLU A 323 20.47 12.71 6.93
C GLU A 323 19.86 13.24 8.23
N LEU A 324 19.51 12.36 9.18
CA LEU A 324 18.97 12.76 10.47
C LEU A 324 19.99 13.62 11.26
N GLU A 325 21.26 13.26 11.25
CA GLU A 325 22.33 14.03 11.87
C GLU A 325 22.50 15.40 11.19
N ALA A 326 22.44 15.45 9.85
CA ALA A 326 22.52 16.70 9.10
C ALA A 326 21.35 17.63 9.44
N ILE A 327 20.13 17.10 9.55
CA ILE A 327 18.94 17.85 9.94
C ILE A 327 19.11 18.40 11.36
N GLN A 328 19.58 17.60 12.31
CA GLN A 328 19.78 18.06 13.69
C GLN A 328 20.86 19.12 13.84
N ARG A 329 21.96 18.98 13.09
CA ARG A 329 23.02 20.00 13.06
C ARG A 329 22.51 21.35 12.55
N ASN A 330 21.59 21.34 11.58
CA ASN A 330 21.02 22.56 11.03
C ASN A 330 20.04 23.24 11.99
N SER A 331 19.21 22.48 12.71
CA SER A 331 18.28 23.01 13.70
C SER A 331 17.68 21.92 14.58
N ALA A 332 17.84 22.06 15.89
CA ALA A 332 17.25 21.16 16.88
C ALA A 332 15.70 21.19 16.91
N SER A 333 15.06 22.16 16.26
CA SER A 333 13.60 22.28 16.22
C SER A 333 12.95 21.47 15.10
N GLN A 334 13.74 20.84 14.22
CA GLN A 334 13.22 20.02 13.13
C GLN A 334 12.91 18.62 13.63
N LYS A 335 11.80 18.05 13.12
CA LYS A 335 11.38 16.71 13.48
C LYS A 335 11.10 15.90 12.22
N SER A 336 11.37 14.61 12.31
CA SER A 336 11.31 13.68 11.18
C SER A 336 10.23 12.63 11.36
N VAL A 337 9.57 12.27 10.26
CA VAL A 337 8.66 11.15 10.18
C VAL A 337 9.27 10.10 9.26
N ILE A 338 9.43 8.88 9.73
CA ILE A 338 10.00 7.77 8.96
C ILE A 338 8.90 6.77 8.65
N VAL A 339 8.74 6.46 7.38
CA VAL A 339 7.66 5.60 6.88
C VAL A 339 8.25 4.36 6.21
N SER A 340 7.74 3.20 6.58
CA SER A 340 8.02 1.93 5.90
C SER A 340 6.75 1.07 5.82
N GLN A 341 6.61 0.28 4.77
CA GLN A 341 5.56 -0.74 4.71
C GLN A 341 5.87 -1.95 5.62
N TRP A 342 7.13 -2.15 5.98
CA TRP A 342 7.61 -3.26 6.79
C TRP A 342 7.70 -2.86 8.27
N THR A 343 6.85 -3.44 9.11
CA THR A 343 6.91 -3.17 10.57
C THR A 343 8.23 -3.64 11.17
N ASN A 344 8.83 -4.73 10.66
CA ASN A 344 10.13 -5.19 11.10
C ASN A 344 11.26 -4.21 10.70
N MET A 345 11.17 -3.54 9.55
CA MET A 345 12.10 -2.46 9.20
C MET A 345 12.03 -1.30 10.19
N LEU A 346 10.82 -0.93 10.64
CA LEU A 346 10.67 0.10 11.67
C LEU A 346 11.29 -0.32 13.01
N LYS A 347 11.26 -1.61 13.37
CA LYS A 347 11.96 -2.13 14.56
C LYS A 347 13.48 -2.02 14.43
N VAL A 348 14.03 -2.34 13.26
CA VAL A 348 15.45 -2.17 12.96
C VAL A 348 15.84 -0.69 13.07
N VAL A 349 15.07 0.21 12.42
CA VAL A 349 15.29 1.67 12.54
C VAL A 349 15.25 2.10 14.01
N ALA A 350 14.27 1.65 14.80
CA ALA A 350 14.14 2.00 16.21
C ALA A 350 15.38 1.58 17.03
N LEU A 351 15.96 0.41 16.72
CA LEU A 351 17.20 -0.06 17.35
C LEU A 351 18.36 0.91 17.09
N HIS A 352 18.54 1.32 15.84
CA HIS A 352 19.61 2.23 15.43
C HIS A 352 19.40 3.66 15.97
N LEU A 353 18.15 4.18 15.97
CA LEU A 353 17.83 5.47 16.58
C LEU A 353 18.18 5.48 18.07
N LYS A 354 17.84 4.41 18.79
CA LYS A 354 18.20 4.26 20.21
C LYS A 354 19.72 4.28 20.43
N LYS A 355 20.47 3.57 19.58
CA LYS A 355 21.93 3.52 19.62
C LYS A 355 22.55 4.91 19.43
N HIS A 356 21.92 5.78 18.60
CA HIS A 356 22.36 7.15 18.34
C HIS A 356 21.73 8.18 19.29
N GLY A 357 21.04 7.76 20.34
CA GLY A 357 20.46 8.66 21.35
C GLY A 357 19.27 9.50 20.87
N LEU A 358 18.64 9.13 19.74
CA LEU A 358 17.50 9.82 19.19
C LEU A 358 16.20 9.37 19.86
N THR A 359 15.38 10.31 20.29
CA THR A 359 14.05 10.01 20.86
C THR A 359 13.04 9.76 19.75
N TYR A 360 12.29 8.69 19.89
CA TYR A 360 11.30 8.31 18.88
C TYR A 360 9.99 7.78 19.49
N ALA A 361 8.93 7.81 18.69
CA ALA A 361 7.67 7.12 18.94
C ALA A 361 7.27 6.30 17.71
N THR A 362 6.50 5.23 17.92
CA THR A 362 6.09 4.33 16.82
C THR A 362 4.58 4.20 16.76
N ILE A 363 4.03 4.30 15.55
CA ILE A 363 2.62 4.04 15.23
C ILE A 363 2.53 2.97 14.15
N ASP A 364 2.10 1.79 14.53
CA ASP A 364 1.83 0.67 13.62
C ASP A 364 0.41 0.09 13.83
N GLY A 365 0.15 -1.07 13.23
CA GLY A 365 -1.16 -1.74 13.33
C GLY A 365 -1.54 -2.19 14.75
N SER A 366 -0.58 -2.38 15.65
CA SER A 366 -0.79 -2.85 17.03
C SER A 366 -1.25 -1.74 17.96
N VAL A 367 -0.92 -0.47 17.65
CA VAL A 367 -1.24 0.68 18.51
C VAL A 367 -2.74 0.99 18.43
N ASN A 368 -3.40 1.04 19.58
CA ASN A 368 -4.84 1.35 19.63
C ASN A 368 -5.11 2.84 19.30
N PRO A 369 -6.33 3.20 18.89
CA PRO A 369 -6.64 4.55 18.42
C PRO A 369 -6.47 5.67 19.44
N LYS A 370 -6.70 5.40 20.72
CA LYS A 370 -6.51 6.39 21.77
C LYS A 370 -5.02 6.69 21.94
N GLN A 371 -4.22 5.66 22.09
CA GLN A 371 -2.76 5.78 22.18
C GLN A 371 -2.16 6.47 20.94
N ARG A 372 -2.73 6.25 19.73
CA ARG A 372 -2.28 6.98 18.53
C ARG A 372 -2.49 8.49 18.64
N MET A 373 -3.61 8.92 19.22
CA MET A 373 -3.86 10.36 19.42
C MET A 373 -2.87 10.96 20.40
N ASP A 374 -2.62 10.27 21.52
CA ASP A 374 -1.66 10.72 22.54
C ASP A 374 -0.23 10.82 21.98
N LEU A 375 0.21 9.83 21.18
CA LEU A 375 1.50 9.84 20.49
C LEU A 375 1.63 10.97 19.45
N VAL A 376 0.58 11.23 18.68
CA VAL A 376 0.53 12.33 17.71
C VAL A 376 0.60 13.67 18.40
N GLU A 377 -0.13 13.86 19.48
CA GLU A 377 -0.09 15.08 20.28
C GLU A 377 1.29 15.30 20.87
N ALA A 378 1.87 14.27 21.51
CA ALA A 378 3.24 14.33 22.03
C ALA A 378 4.26 14.68 20.95
N PHE A 379 4.16 14.10 19.74
CA PHE A 379 5.06 14.40 18.63
C PHE A 379 4.94 15.85 18.15
N ASN A 380 3.74 16.40 18.09
CA ASN A 380 3.51 17.76 17.64
C ASN A 380 4.02 18.82 18.65
N HIS A 381 4.17 18.46 19.92
CA HIS A 381 4.77 19.35 20.93
C HIS A 381 6.29 19.49 20.74
N SER A 382 6.82 20.68 20.98
CA SER A 382 8.25 21.01 20.83
C SER A 382 9.17 20.09 21.64
N ARG A 383 8.77 19.72 22.86
CA ARG A 383 9.51 18.82 23.78
C ARG A 383 9.25 17.33 23.54
N GLY A 384 8.40 16.97 22.58
CA GLY A 384 8.09 15.58 22.27
C GLY A 384 9.20 14.89 21.44
N PRO A 385 8.98 13.63 21.06
CA PRO A 385 9.98 12.83 20.34
C PRO A 385 10.44 13.52 19.05
N GLN A 386 11.72 13.35 18.72
CA GLN A 386 12.34 13.93 17.52
C GLN A 386 11.93 13.18 16.25
N VAL A 387 11.68 11.90 16.38
CA VAL A 387 11.36 11.01 15.26
C VAL A 387 10.03 10.28 15.50
N MET A 388 9.19 10.22 14.48
CA MET A 388 7.97 9.39 14.47
C MET A 388 8.14 8.26 13.45
N LEU A 389 8.09 7.03 13.89
CA LEU A 389 8.10 5.84 13.04
C LEU A 389 6.65 5.43 12.72
N ILE A 390 6.33 5.26 11.44
CA ILE A 390 4.96 4.97 11.02
C ILE A 390 4.94 3.85 9.98
N SER A 391 4.13 2.82 10.21
CA SER A 391 3.86 1.87 9.15
C SER A 391 2.95 2.50 8.09
N LEU A 392 3.28 2.28 6.81
CA LEU A 392 2.60 2.90 5.67
C LEU A 392 1.08 2.72 5.72
N LEU A 393 0.60 1.54 6.10
CA LEU A 393 -0.83 1.25 6.22
C LEU A 393 -1.47 1.91 7.44
N ALA A 394 -0.76 2.01 8.58
CA ALA A 394 -1.26 2.74 9.75
C ALA A 394 -1.25 4.25 9.52
N GLY A 395 -0.32 4.76 8.73
CA GLY A 395 -0.24 6.16 8.28
C GLY A 395 -1.43 6.59 7.41
N GLY A 396 -2.13 5.66 6.77
CA GLY A 396 -3.35 5.92 6.00
C GLY A 396 -4.52 6.53 6.80
N VAL A 397 -4.39 6.59 8.14
CA VAL A 397 -5.47 6.96 9.07
C VAL A 397 -5.36 8.43 9.48
N GLY A 398 -5.68 9.36 8.64
CA GLY A 398 -5.98 10.75 9.03
C GLY A 398 -5.08 11.43 10.09
N LEU A 399 -3.89 10.89 10.40
CA LEU A 399 -2.98 11.41 11.40
C LEU A 399 -2.55 12.84 11.06
N ASN A 400 -2.48 13.71 12.05
CA ASN A 400 -1.99 15.08 11.90
C ASN A 400 -0.58 15.21 12.50
N LEU A 401 0.44 15.21 11.65
CA LEU A 401 1.85 15.21 12.06
C LEU A 401 2.58 16.49 11.66
N THR A 402 1.88 17.62 11.78
CA THR A 402 2.41 18.95 11.41
C THR A 402 3.58 19.43 12.30
N GLY A 403 3.85 18.76 13.42
CA GLY A 403 5.07 18.96 14.18
C GLY A 403 6.35 18.53 13.45
N GLY A 404 6.24 17.58 12.51
CA GLY A 404 7.33 17.14 11.63
C GLY A 404 7.37 17.92 10.32
N ASN A 405 8.56 18.14 9.80
CA ASN A 405 8.77 18.78 8.52
C ASN A 405 9.72 18.04 7.58
N HIS A 406 10.31 16.94 8.03
CA HIS A 406 11.00 15.97 7.18
C HIS A 406 10.25 14.64 7.18
N LEU A 407 10.09 14.02 6.01
CA LEU A 407 9.50 12.70 5.89
C LEU A 407 10.38 11.82 5.03
N PHE A 408 10.70 10.63 5.55
CA PHE A 408 11.52 9.63 4.91
C PHE A 408 10.68 8.45 4.45
N LEU A 409 10.66 8.18 3.15
CA LEU A 409 10.11 6.97 2.55
C LEU A 409 11.27 5.98 2.38
N LEU A 410 11.38 5.00 3.28
CA LEU A 410 12.48 4.02 3.26
C LEU A 410 12.32 2.99 2.17
N ASP A 411 11.09 2.68 1.82
CA ASP A 411 10.76 1.71 0.78
C ASP A 411 9.60 2.22 -0.08
N MET A 412 9.56 1.74 -1.31
CA MET A 412 8.54 2.13 -2.27
C MET A 412 7.37 1.15 -2.28
N HIS A 413 6.17 1.67 -2.37
CA HIS A 413 4.95 0.88 -2.49
C HIS A 413 4.48 0.82 -3.96
N TRP A 414 3.89 -0.30 -4.39
CA TRP A 414 3.31 -0.47 -5.73
C TRP A 414 2.24 0.56 -6.08
N ASN A 415 1.50 1.02 -5.07
CA ASN A 415 0.50 2.07 -5.21
C ASN A 415 1.08 3.40 -4.71
N PRO A 416 1.42 4.33 -5.62
CA PRO A 416 1.98 5.62 -5.26
C PRO A 416 1.03 6.48 -4.42
N SER A 417 -0.28 6.26 -4.51
CA SER A 417 -1.26 7.01 -3.71
C SER A 417 -1.10 6.79 -2.20
N LEU A 418 -0.58 5.64 -1.76
CA LEU A 418 -0.32 5.40 -0.33
C LEU A 418 0.88 6.22 0.16
N GLU A 419 1.92 6.37 -0.67
CA GLU A 419 3.06 7.24 -0.36
C GLU A 419 2.61 8.71 -0.31
N ASP A 420 1.80 9.15 -1.29
CA ASP A 420 1.24 10.50 -1.31
C ASP A 420 0.37 10.77 -0.06
N GLN A 421 -0.44 9.79 0.37
CA GLN A 421 -1.20 9.88 1.62
C GLN A 421 -0.30 10.00 2.85
N ALA A 422 0.81 9.26 2.91
CA ALA A 422 1.79 9.40 3.98
C ALA A 422 2.42 10.79 3.99
N CYS A 423 2.83 11.32 2.85
CA CYS A 423 3.34 12.68 2.71
C CYS A 423 2.34 13.74 3.16
N ASP A 424 1.05 13.52 2.90
CA ASP A 424 -0.03 14.41 3.30
C ASP A 424 -0.30 14.43 4.83
N ARG A 425 0.38 13.60 5.61
CA ARG A 425 0.32 13.66 7.08
C ARG A 425 1.12 14.81 7.66
N ILE A 426 2.21 15.19 7.01
CA ILE A 426 3.03 16.34 7.39
C ILE A 426 2.74 17.57 6.52
N TYR A 427 2.48 17.41 5.22
CA TYR A 427 2.18 18.49 4.29
C TYR A 427 0.67 18.75 4.21
N ARG A 428 0.17 19.46 5.18
CA ARG A 428 -1.28 19.75 5.32
C ARG A 428 -1.53 21.09 6.00
N VAL A 429 -2.79 21.52 6.01
CA VAL A 429 -3.24 22.73 6.72
C VAL A 429 -2.78 22.68 8.17
N GLY A 430 -2.14 23.75 8.63
CA GLY A 430 -1.52 23.85 9.94
C GLY A 430 -0.01 23.65 9.95
N GLN A 431 0.60 23.22 8.83
CA GLN A 431 2.06 23.18 8.69
C GLN A 431 2.62 24.60 8.59
N GLN A 432 3.65 24.89 9.40
CA GLN A 432 4.30 26.20 9.49
C GLN A 432 5.72 26.20 8.90
N LYS A 433 6.30 25.03 8.63
CA LYS A 433 7.68 24.86 8.16
C LYS A 433 7.70 24.32 6.76
N ASP A 434 8.73 24.66 5.98
CA ASP A 434 8.99 24.02 4.70
C ASP A 434 9.19 22.53 4.89
N VAL A 435 8.59 21.74 4.00
CA VAL A 435 8.57 20.29 4.09
C VAL A 435 9.52 19.67 3.10
N VAL A 436 10.35 18.75 3.56
CA VAL A 436 11.23 17.96 2.73
C VAL A 436 10.80 16.49 2.77
N ILE A 437 10.52 15.93 1.60
CA ILE A 437 10.21 14.51 1.44
C ILE A 437 11.43 13.80 0.88
N HIS A 438 12.03 12.93 1.68
CA HIS A 438 13.19 12.12 1.30
C HIS A 438 12.70 10.75 0.82
N LYS A 439 13.14 10.34 -0.36
CA LYS A 439 12.82 9.04 -0.93
C LYS A 439 14.11 8.29 -1.23
N PHE A 440 14.28 7.09 -0.67
CA PHE A 440 15.47 6.25 -0.87
C PHE A 440 15.21 5.21 -1.95
N VAL A 441 16.14 5.11 -2.89
CA VAL A 441 16.09 4.19 -4.04
C VAL A 441 17.45 3.53 -4.22
N CYS A 442 17.50 2.20 -4.20
CA CYS A 442 18.73 1.46 -4.48
C CYS A 442 18.93 1.34 -6.00
N GLU A 443 20.07 1.85 -6.48
CA GLU A 443 20.47 1.80 -7.89
C GLU A 443 20.67 0.35 -8.38
N GLY A 444 20.37 0.10 -9.64
CA GLY A 444 20.52 -1.22 -10.26
C GLY A 444 19.53 -2.28 -9.76
N THR A 445 18.53 -1.90 -8.94
CA THR A 445 17.60 -2.84 -8.33
C THR A 445 16.18 -2.74 -8.87
N VAL A 446 15.28 -3.60 -8.37
CA VAL A 446 13.85 -3.53 -8.66
C VAL A 446 13.22 -2.20 -8.23
N GLU A 447 13.83 -1.47 -7.28
CA GLU A 447 13.27 -0.20 -6.80
C GLU A 447 13.26 0.88 -7.88
N GLU A 448 14.30 1.01 -8.70
CA GLU A 448 14.30 1.94 -9.84
C GLU A 448 13.17 1.63 -10.83
N LYS A 449 12.95 0.35 -11.08
CA LYS A 449 11.88 -0.08 -11.99
C LYS A 449 10.49 0.13 -11.40
N ILE A 450 10.35 -0.02 -10.09
CA ILE A 450 9.10 0.32 -9.37
C ILE A 450 8.84 1.82 -9.46
N LEU A 451 9.86 2.66 -9.30
CA LEU A 451 9.75 4.11 -9.44
C LEU A 451 9.20 4.50 -10.82
N GLN A 452 9.77 3.95 -11.90
CA GLN A 452 9.28 4.16 -13.27
C GLN A 452 7.82 3.72 -13.44
N LEU A 453 7.43 2.59 -12.85
CA LEU A 453 6.04 2.12 -12.88
C LEU A 453 5.10 3.01 -12.08
N GLN A 454 5.55 3.57 -10.95
CA GLN A 454 4.77 4.53 -10.17
C GLN A 454 4.51 5.81 -10.96
N GLU A 455 5.50 6.36 -11.67
CA GLU A 455 5.36 7.55 -12.52
C GLU A 455 4.33 7.31 -13.63
N LYS A 456 4.44 6.20 -14.36
CA LYS A 456 3.43 5.81 -15.35
C LYS A 456 2.02 5.72 -14.76
N LYS A 457 1.87 5.14 -13.55
CA LYS A 457 0.56 5.06 -12.88
C LYS A 457 0.02 6.44 -12.47
N LYS A 458 0.88 7.33 -11.99
CA LYS A 458 0.49 8.71 -11.65
C LYS A 458 0.00 9.47 -12.87
N ASP A 459 0.69 9.35 -14.00
CA ASP A 459 0.31 10.01 -15.23
C ASP A 459 -1.00 9.47 -15.80
N LEU A 460 -1.18 8.15 -15.83
CA LEU A 460 -2.44 7.53 -16.21
C LEU A 460 -3.61 7.98 -15.31
N ALA A 461 -3.40 8.02 -13.99
CA ALA A 461 -4.43 8.50 -13.07
C ALA A 461 -4.79 9.97 -13.31
N LYS A 462 -3.81 10.84 -13.62
CA LYS A 462 -4.04 12.24 -14.03
C LYS A 462 -4.86 12.31 -15.31
N GLN A 463 -4.48 11.55 -16.35
CA GLN A 463 -5.16 11.50 -17.63
C GLN A 463 -6.61 11.03 -17.49
N VAL A 464 -6.87 9.98 -16.71
CA VAL A 464 -8.25 9.50 -16.47
C VAL A 464 -9.09 10.56 -15.77
N LEU A 465 -8.53 11.24 -14.76
CA LEU A 465 -9.26 12.29 -14.01
C LEU A 465 -9.45 13.58 -14.82
N SER A 466 -8.59 13.86 -15.80
CA SER A 466 -8.76 14.96 -16.77
C SER A 466 -9.67 14.60 -17.94
N GLY A 467 -9.98 13.32 -18.11
CA GLY A 467 -10.87 12.82 -19.19
C GLY A 467 -10.17 12.54 -20.52
N SER A 468 -8.85 12.45 -20.54
CA SER A 468 -8.06 12.27 -21.76
C SER A 468 -7.33 10.93 -21.85
N GLY A 469 -7.53 9.98 -20.91
CA GLY A 469 -6.68 8.82 -20.77
C GLY A 469 -7.33 7.45 -20.98
N GLU A 470 -6.49 6.48 -21.31
CA GLU A 470 -6.82 5.05 -21.33
C GLU A 470 -6.97 4.47 -19.91
N SER A 471 -7.54 3.28 -19.81
CA SER A 471 -7.79 2.60 -18.54
C SER A 471 -6.51 2.37 -17.72
N VAL A 472 -6.55 2.72 -16.43
CA VAL A 472 -5.46 2.40 -15.49
C VAL A 472 -5.44 0.90 -15.24
N THR A 473 -4.33 0.24 -15.54
CA THR A 473 -4.18 -1.20 -15.42
C THR A 473 -3.47 -1.61 -14.13
N LYS A 474 -3.87 -2.78 -13.60
CA LYS A 474 -3.14 -3.48 -12.52
C LYS A 474 -1.75 -3.89 -13.01
N LEU A 475 -0.88 -4.32 -12.08
CA LEU A 475 0.39 -4.95 -12.43
C LEU A 475 0.17 -6.04 -13.47
N THR A 476 0.77 -5.88 -14.64
CA THR A 476 0.60 -6.75 -15.79
C THR A 476 1.80 -7.69 -15.94
N LEU A 477 1.66 -8.71 -16.79
CA LEU A 477 2.79 -9.56 -17.17
C LEU A 477 3.90 -8.73 -17.87
N ALA A 478 3.53 -7.70 -18.62
CA ALA A 478 4.47 -6.78 -19.24
C ALA A 478 5.27 -6.00 -18.19
N ASP A 479 4.61 -5.55 -17.11
CA ASP A 479 5.31 -4.87 -16.01
C ASP A 479 6.31 -5.80 -15.31
N LEU A 480 5.97 -7.08 -15.13
CA LEU A 480 6.90 -8.08 -14.58
C LEU A 480 8.08 -8.32 -15.51
N ARG A 481 7.86 -8.38 -16.83
CA ARG A 481 8.99 -8.46 -17.79
C ARG A 481 9.93 -7.28 -17.63
N VAL A 482 9.41 -6.07 -17.51
CA VAL A 482 10.21 -4.87 -17.26
C VAL A 482 10.96 -4.96 -15.93
N LEU A 483 10.32 -5.42 -14.85
CA LEU A 483 10.95 -5.55 -13.52
C LEU A 483 12.14 -6.51 -13.51
N PHE A 484 12.06 -7.60 -14.25
CA PHE A 484 13.11 -8.62 -14.31
C PHE A 484 14.02 -8.51 -15.54
N GLY A 485 13.82 -7.53 -16.41
CA GLY A 485 14.63 -7.31 -17.61
C GLY A 485 14.52 -8.48 -18.61
N ILE A 486 13.31 -8.97 -18.86
CA ILE A 486 13.00 -10.10 -19.74
C ILE A 486 12.16 -9.61 -20.93
#